data_718578ab8b7bc8d0ca8e2ebc56c4b32e
#
_entry.id   718578ab8b7bc8d0ca8e2ebc56c4b32e
#
_cell.length_a   1.000
_cell.length_b   1.000
_cell.length_c   1.000
_cell.angle_alpha   90.00
_cell.angle_beta   90.00
_cell.angle_gamma   90.00
#
_symmetry.space_group_name_H-M   'P 1'
#
loop_
_entity.id
_entity.type
_entity.pdbx_description
1 polymer ?
#
loop_
_entity_poly.entity_id
_entity_poly.type
_entity_poly.pdbx_seq_one_letter_code
_entity_poly.pdbx_strand_id
1 'polypeptide(L)'
;MKKNIIRIALASIAFVASLTAYNYFTRQGNEGSKEVQIIIQVEQADQDLIVLDVTKRTDDEMLGTFLETVLEEEGLDVEFAGNATDQFGRYIIGIGEHVTKDSAVGPWWLFNSSTNPDCVSAGFCPGVDITPLYDKDIFIFDFTSSY
;
A
#
# COMPACT_ATOMS: atom_id res chain seq x y z
N MET A 1 -12.95 -47.51 22.09
CA MET A 1 -11.76 -46.66 22.39
C MET A 1 -10.98 -46.26 21.14
N LYS A 2 -10.52 -47.17 20.29
CA LYS A 2 -9.70 -46.83 19.09
C LYS A 2 -10.32 -45.78 18.14
N LYS A 3 -11.63 -45.86 17.87
CA LYS A 3 -12.32 -44.90 16.97
C LYS A 3 -12.33 -43.44 17.50
N ASN A 4 -12.39 -43.25 18.82
CA ASN A 4 -12.39 -41.90 19.42
C ASN A 4 -10.99 -41.30 19.45
N ILE A 5 -9.95 -42.12 19.63
CA ILE A 5 -8.55 -41.67 19.58
C ILE A 5 -8.21 -41.17 18.16
N ILE A 6 -8.65 -41.88 17.11
CA ILE A 6 -8.42 -41.48 15.72
C ILE A 6 -9.12 -40.15 15.40
N ARG A 7 -10.36 -39.95 15.89
CA ARG A 7 -11.10 -38.70 15.68
C ARG A 7 -10.45 -37.51 16.39
N ILE A 8 -9.95 -37.71 17.61
CA ILE A 8 -9.23 -36.67 18.37
C ILE A 8 -7.91 -36.32 17.66
N ALA A 9 -7.17 -37.33 17.18
CA ALA A 9 -5.93 -37.11 16.46
C ALA A 9 -6.14 -36.31 15.15
N LEU A 10 -7.18 -36.66 14.36
CA LEU A 10 -7.53 -35.92 13.15
C LEU A 10 -7.97 -34.48 13.42
N ALA A 11 -8.75 -34.25 14.45
CA ALA A 11 -9.16 -32.90 14.86
C ALA A 11 -7.96 -32.05 15.32
N SER A 12 -7.00 -32.64 16.03
CA SER A 12 -5.78 -31.97 16.46
C SER A 12 -4.87 -31.58 15.28
N ILE A 13 -4.73 -32.45 14.29
CA ILE A 13 -3.95 -32.17 13.08
C ILE A 13 -4.60 -31.07 12.26
N ALA A 14 -5.93 -31.07 12.10
CA ALA A 14 -6.66 -30.02 11.38
C ALA A 14 -6.54 -28.66 12.09
N PHE A 15 -6.58 -28.64 13.41
CA PHE A 15 -6.43 -27.40 14.20
C PHE A 15 -5.01 -26.82 14.10
N VAL A 16 -3.97 -27.66 14.18
CA VAL A 16 -2.58 -27.24 14.01
C VAL A 16 -2.33 -26.74 12.58
N ALA A 17 -2.87 -27.41 11.56
CA ALA A 17 -2.76 -26.98 10.18
C ALA A 17 -3.46 -25.63 9.95
N SER A 18 -4.60 -25.39 10.57
CA SER A 18 -5.32 -24.12 10.48
C SER A 18 -4.57 -22.98 11.17
N LEU A 19 -3.94 -23.24 12.33
CA LEU A 19 -3.13 -22.25 13.05
C LEU A 19 -1.84 -21.91 12.27
N THR A 20 -1.20 -22.89 11.66
CA THR A 20 0.00 -22.64 10.85
C THR A 20 -0.33 -21.87 9.58
N ALA A 21 -1.43 -22.20 8.90
CA ALA A 21 -1.90 -21.43 7.75
C ALA A 21 -2.27 -19.99 8.13
N TYR A 22 -3.02 -19.80 9.21
CA TYR A 22 -3.35 -18.46 9.72
C TYR A 22 -2.10 -17.65 10.06
N ASN A 23 -1.14 -18.23 10.79
CA ASN A 23 0.13 -17.56 11.09
C ASN A 23 0.97 -17.28 9.84
N TYR A 24 0.93 -18.14 8.83
CA TYR A 24 1.63 -17.92 7.57
C TYR A 24 1.03 -16.73 6.81
N PHE A 25 -0.28 -16.67 6.66
CA PHE A 25 -0.97 -15.58 5.98
C PHE A 25 -0.87 -14.23 6.74
N THR A 26 -0.92 -14.25 8.08
CA THR A 26 -0.75 -13.01 8.87
C THR A 26 0.69 -12.52 8.94
N ARG A 27 1.68 -13.38 8.70
CA ARG A 27 3.09 -12.99 8.67
C ARG A 27 3.51 -12.34 7.36
N GLN A 28 2.88 -12.66 6.22
CA GLN A 28 3.28 -12.11 4.92
C GLN A 28 3.17 -10.58 4.84
N GLY A 29 2.28 -9.95 5.62
CA GLY A 29 2.17 -8.49 5.70
C GLY A 29 2.97 -7.83 6.84
N ASN A 30 3.77 -8.58 7.59
CA ASN A 30 4.50 -8.10 8.76
C ASN A 30 6.02 -8.40 8.73
N GLU A 31 6.55 -8.87 7.60
CA GLU A 31 7.98 -9.10 7.43
C GLU A 31 8.61 -7.89 6.75
N GLY A 32 9.76 -7.47 7.24
CA GLY A 32 10.55 -6.37 6.71
C GLY A 32 11.21 -5.53 7.79
N SER A 33 12.26 -4.83 7.42
CA SER A 33 13.06 -3.99 8.31
C SER A 33 12.47 -2.60 8.51
N LYS A 34 11.67 -2.11 7.55
CA LYS A 34 11.03 -0.79 7.56
C LYS A 34 9.54 -0.93 7.85
N GLU A 35 8.99 -0.03 8.64
CA GLU A 35 7.56 0.12 8.86
C GLU A 35 7.09 1.38 8.12
N VAL A 36 6.15 1.22 7.19
CA VAL A 36 5.68 2.31 6.32
C VAL A 36 4.16 2.37 6.36
N GLN A 37 3.61 3.58 6.51
CA GLN A 37 2.17 3.83 6.48
C GLN A 37 1.77 4.43 5.13
N ILE A 38 0.70 3.89 4.55
CA ILE A 38 0.02 4.41 3.37
C ILE A 38 -1.37 4.88 3.77
N ILE A 39 -1.66 6.13 3.47
CA ILE A 39 -2.99 6.73 3.62
C ILE A 39 -3.47 7.13 2.23
N ILE A 40 -4.65 6.67 1.84
CA ILE A 40 -5.30 7.02 0.57
C ILE A 40 -6.57 7.75 0.91
N GLN A 41 -6.72 8.95 0.37
CA GLN A 41 -7.88 9.78 0.60
C GLN A 41 -8.38 10.43 -0.69
N VAL A 42 -9.66 10.78 -0.68
CA VAL A 42 -10.36 11.39 -1.80
C VAL A 42 -11.00 12.69 -1.32
N GLU A 43 -10.72 13.78 -2.02
CA GLU A 43 -11.29 15.08 -1.72
C GLU A 43 -12.83 15.04 -1.82
N GLN A 44 -13.50 15.51 -0.77
CA GLN A 44 -14.94 15.73 -0.74
C GLN A 44 -15.25 17.12 -0.18
N ALA A 45 -16.45 17.64 -0.47
CA ALA A 45 -16.83 19.03 -0.17
C ALA A 45 -16.71 19.42 1.33
N ASP A 46 -16.96 18.48 2.24
CA ASP A 46 -17.00 18.76 3.68
C ASP A 46 -15.81 18.17 4.44
N GLN A 47 -15.29 17.03 4.00
CA GLN A 47 -14.20 16.30 4.66
C GLN A 47 -13.65 15.25 3.70
N ASP A 48 -12.32 15.07 3.67
CA ASP A 48 -11.69 14.03 2.86
C ASP A 48 -12.15 12.65 3.31
N LEU A 49 -12.46 11.80 2.32
CA LEU A 49 -12.81 10.41 2.55
C LEU A 49 -11.52 9.57 2.62
N ILE A 50 -11.24 8.96 3.76
CA ILE A 50 -10.17 7.98 3.89
C ILE A 50 -10.64 6.67 3.26
N VAL A 51 -9.99 6.28 2.18
CA VAL A 51 -10.26 5.02 1.45
C VAL A 51 -9.43 3.89 2.05
N LEU A 52 -8.18 4.18 2.43
CA LEU A 52 -7.25 3.23 3.03
C LEU A 52 -6.37 3.95 4.04
N ASP A 53 -6.12 3.32 5.18
CA ASP A 53 -5.10 3.71 6.15
C ASP A 53 -4.49 2.43 6.71
N VAL A 54 -3.28 2.11 6.27
CA VAL A 54 -2.62 0.85 6.62
C VAL A 54 -1.13 1.04 6.84
N THR A 55 -0.62 0.36 7.85
CA THR A 55 0.81 0.28 8.15
C THR A 55 1.30 -1.13 7.87
N LYS A 56 2.32 -1.25 7.05
CA LYS A 56 2.94 -2.53 6.65
C LYS A 56 4.44 -2.49 6.89
N ARG A 57 5.02 -3.67 7.04
CA ARG A 57 6.47 -3.82 7.08
C ARG A 57 6.97 -4.29 5.71
N THR A 58 8.14 -3.77 5.31
CA THR A 58 8.72 -4.08 4.00
C THR A 58 10.25 -4.00 4.02
N ASP A 59 10.87 -4.67 3.06
CA ASP A 59 12.27 -4.50 2.69
C ASP A 59 12.42 -3.80 1.32
N ASP A 60 11.30 -3.43 0.68
CA ASP A 60 11.34 -2.68 -0.57
C ASP A 60 12.17 -1.40 -0.43
N GLU A 61 12.90 -1.07 -1.49
CA GLU A 61 13.74 0.12 -1.51
C GLU A 61 12.97 1.36 -1.99
N MET A 62 11.97 1.17 -2.86
CA MET A 62 11.24 2.24 -3.54
C MET A 62 9.74 2.19 -3.25
N LEU A 63 9.14 3.37 -3.19
CA LEU A 63 7.71 3.54 -2.90
C LEU A 63 6.81 2.85 -3.93
N GLY A 64 7.17 2.88 -5.24
CA GLY A 64 6.34 2.31 -6.29
C GLY A 64 6.09 0.81 -6.11
N THR A 65 7.15 0.03 -5.89
CA THR A 65 7.04 -1.42 -5.65
C THR A 65 6.24 -1.72 -4.39
N PHE A 66 6.50 -1.01 -3.31
CA PHE A 66 5.77 -1.17 -2.06
C PHE A 66 4.28 -0.84 -2.21
N LEU A 67 3.96 0.27 -2.89
CA LEU A 67 2.58 0.69 -3.14
C LEU A 67 1.80 -0.36 -3.93
N GLU A 68 2.38 -0.91 -5.01
CA GLU A 68 1.77 -1.98 -5.80
C GLU A 68 1.45 -3.20 -4.91
N THR A 69 2.41 -3.63 -4.09
CA THR A 69 2.23 -4.76 -3.18
C THR A 69 1.12 -4.51 -2.16
N VAL A 70 1.13 -3.34 -1.52
CA VAL A 70 0.12 -2.98 -0.50
C VAL A 70 -1.28 -2.92 -1.12
N LEU A 71 -1.43 -2.28 -2.28
CA LEU A 71 -2.73 -2.14 -2.93
C LEU A 71 -3.28 -3.49 -3.41
N GLU A 72 -2.43 -4.37 -3.94
CA GLU A 72 -2.82 -5.74 -4.29
C GLU A 72 -3.30 -6.52 -3.06
N GLU A 73 -2.58 -6.45 -1.94
CA GLU A 73 -2.98 -7.10 -0.68
C GLU A 73 -4.31 -6.59 -0.13
N GLU A 74 -4.60 -5.29 -0.28
CA GLU A 74 -5.84 -4.66 0.16
C GLU A 74 -6.98 -4.76 -0.89
N GLY A 75 -6.72 -5.42 -2.04
CA GLY A 75 -7.71 -5.64 -3.09
C GLY A 75 -8.07 -4.39 -3.88
N LEU A 76 -7.16 -3.43 -3.96
CA LEU A 76 -7.29 -2.20 -4.73
C LEU A 76 -6.42 -2.27 -5.99
N ASP A 77 -7.02 -2.07 -7.15
CA ASP A 77 -6.26 -1.95 -8.40
C ASP A 77 -5.54 -0.59 -8.44
N VAL A 78 -4.32 -0.57 -8.96
CA VAL A 78 -3.59 0.67 -9.24
C VAL A 78 -3.27 0.78 -10.73
N GLU A 79 -3.50 1.95 -11.30
CA GLU A 79 -3.16 2.27 -12.68
C GLU A 79 -2.08 3.34 -12.73
N PHE A 80 -1.02 3.05 -13.48
CA PHE A 80 0.07 3.98 -13.71
C PHE A 80 0.13 4.41 -15.18
N ALA A 81 0.64 5.62 -15.41
CA ALA A 81 1.07 6.08 -16.72
C ALA A 81 2.55 6.48 -16.67
N GLY A 82 3.19 6.54 -17.84
CA GLY A 82 4.63 6.77 -17.95
C GLY A 82 5.44 5.48 -17.85
N ASN A 83 6.75 5.61 -17.69
CA ASN A 83 7.67 4.49 -17.62
C ASN A 83 8.50 4.59 -16.33
N ALA A 84 8.69 3.48 -15.62
CA ALA A 84 9.48 3.42 -14.39
C ALA A 84 10.95 3.88 -14.57
N THR A 85 11.49 3.83 -15.79
CA THR A 85 12.84 4.28 -16.12
C THR A 85 12.92 5.73 -16.59
N ASP A 86 11.80 6.43 -16.68
CA ASP A 86 11.79 7.86 -17.02
C ASP A 86 12.34 8.70 -15.86
N GLN A 87 12.76 9.92 -16.15
CA GLN A 87 13.38 10.81 -15.15
C GLN A 87 12.57 10.98 -13.86
N PHE A 88 11.24 10.94 -13.97
CA PHE A 88 10.31 11.08 -12.83
C PHE A 88 9.58 9.78 -12.48
N GLY A 89 9.91 8.68 -13.19
CA GLY A 89 9.21 7.41 -13.03
C GLY A 89 7.76 7.46 -13.55
N ARG A 90 6.97 6.49 -13.10
CA ARG A 90 5.53 6.43 -13.38
C ARG A 90 4.78 7.40 -12.47
N TYR A 91 3.62 7.85 -12.93
CA TYR A 91 2.66 8.60 -12.13
C TYR A 91 1.33 7.85 -12.04
N ILE A 92 0.63 8.02 -10.92
CA ILE A 92 -0.63 7.32 -10.64
C ILE A 92 -1.74 8.04 -11.41
N ILE A 93 -2.53 7.27 -12.16
CA ILE A 93 -3.74 7.75 -12.82
C ILE A 93 -5.01 7.16 -12.24
N GLY A 94 -4.92 6.05 -11.48
CA GLY A 94 -6.06 5.43 -10.82
C GLY A 94 -5.68 4.60 -9.61
N ILE A 95 -6.53 4.65 -8.57
CA ILE A 95 -6.54 3.71 -7.46
C ILE A 95 -8.00 3.31 -7.20
N GLY A 96 -8.30 2.01 -7.32
CA GLY A 96 -9.65 1.49 -7.23
C GLY A 96 -10.60 2.14 -8.26
N GLU A 97 -11.71 2.70 -7.80
CA GLU A 97 -12.69 3.36 -8.68
C GLU A 97 -12.36 4.84 -9.00
N HIS A 98 -11.34 5.40 -8.36
CA HIS A 98 -10.96 6.80 -8.52
C HIS A 98 -9.88 6.96 -9.58
N VAL A 99 -10.27 7.34 -10.79
CA VAL A 99 -9.39 7.43 -11.96
C VAL A 99 -9.41 8.84 -12.54
N THR A 100 -8.22 9.38 -12.81
CA THR A 100 -8.04 10.64 -13.57
C THR A 100 -8.47 10.42 -15.01
N LYS A 101 -9.61 10.96 -15.39
CA LYS A 101 -10.18 10.81 -16.75
C LYS A 101 -9.57 11.77 -17.76
N ASP A 102 -9.19 12.94 -17.30
CA ASP A 102 -8.57 13.99 -18.14
C ASP A 102 -7.43 14.63 -17.34
N SER A 103 -6.21 14.38 -17.77
CA SER A 103 -5.01 14.92 -17.12
C SER A 103 -4.86 16.43 -17.21
N ALA A 104 -5.62 17.09 -18.11
CA ALA A 104 -5.63 18.56 -18.22
C ALA A 104 -6.58 19.24 -17.23
N VAL A 105 -7.55 18.50 -16.70
CA VAL A 105 -8.64 19.04 -15.86
C VAL A 105 -8.64 18.46 -14.46
N GLY A 106 -8.16 17.22 -14.30
CA GLY A 106 -8.23 16.48 -13.03
C GLY A 106 -9.62 15.86 -12.75
N PRO A 107 -9.89 15.41 -11.52
CA PRO A 107 -8.95 15.38 -10.40
C PRO A 107 -7.72 14.51 -10.65
N TRP A 108 -6.66 14.76 -9.87
CA TRP A 108 -5.38 14.06 -10.00
C TRP A 108 -5.03 13.29 -8.72
N TRP A 109 -4.24 12.26 -8.88
CA TRP A 109 -3.54 11.62 -7.77
C TRP A 109 -2.24 12.36 -7.48
N LEU A 110 -2.19 12.99 -6.33
CA LEU A 110 -0.99 13.61 -5.77
C LEU A 110 -0.55 12.81 -4.55
N PHE A 111 0.73 12.85 -4.20
CA PHE A 111 1.18 12.26 -2.95
C PHE A 111 2.26 13.11 -2.30
N ASN A 112 2.30 13.05 -0.99
CA ASN A 112 3.29 13.73 -0.19
C ASN A 112 3.67 12.92 1.07
N SER A 113 4.74 13.35 1.73
CA SER A 113 5.17 12.82 3.02
C SER A 113 5.83 13.93 3.84
N SER A 114 5.44 14.02 5.10
CA SER A 114 6.10 14.90 6.08
C SER A 114 7.21 14.19 6.86
N THR A 115 7.38 12.89 6.66
CA THR A 115 8.35 12.04 7.38
C THR A 115 9.49 11.56 6.49
N ASN A 116 9.23 11.40 5.18
CA ASN A 116 10.27 10.98 4.23
C ASN A 116 11.28 12.11 4.01
N PRO A 117 12.59 11.88 4.27
CA PRO A 117 13.59 12.93 4.23
C PRO A 117 13.79 13.53 2.84
N ASP A 118 13.61 12.76 1.77
CA ASP A 118 13.78 13.25 0.40
C ASP A 118 12.61 14.16 0.00
N CYS A 119 11.38 13.80 0.35
CA CYS A 119 10.20 14.64 0.17
C CYS A 119 10.33 15.97 0.94
N VAL A 120 10.72 15.89 2.22
CA VAL A 120 10.88 17.07 3.08
C VAL A 120 11.98 17.99 2.57
N SER A 121 13.12 17.44 2.17
CA SER A 121 14.27 18.21 1.67
C SER A 121 13.97 18.91 0.34
N ALA A 122 13.23 18.25 -0.56
CA ALA A 122 12.85 18.81 -1.85
C ALA A 122 11.64 19.76 -1.78
N GLY A 123 10.83 19.67 -0.72
CA GLY A 123 9.56 20.38 -0.60
C GLY A 123 8.41 19.74 -1.39
N PHE A 124 8.63 18.58 -2.00
CA PHE A 124 7.67 17.74 -2.69
C PHE A 124 8.22 16.32 -2.78
N CYS A 125 7.36 15.33 -2.95
CA CYS A 125 7.83 13.97 -3.23
C CYS A 125 8.15 13.82 -4.73
N PRO A 126 9.31 13.24 -5.08
CA PRO A 126 9.57 12.80 -6.45
C PRO A 126 8.59 11.69 -6.88
N GLY A 127 8.65 11.21 -8.12
CA GLY A 127 7.76 10.14 -8.58
C GLY A 127 7.88 8.86 -7.75
N VAL A 128 6.84 8.04 -7.72
CA VAL A 128 6.79 6.83 -6.87
C VAL A 128 7.95 5.86 -7.09
N ASP A 129 8.44 5.74 -8.33
CA ASP A 129 9.53 4.82 -8.67
C ASP A 129 10.93 5.34 -8.27
N ILE A 130 11.04 6.62 -7.90
CA ILE A 130 12.29 7.26 -7.51
C ILE A 130 12.27 7.83 -6.09
N THR A 131 11.19 7.60 -5.35
CA THR A 131 11.09 7.94 -3.93
C THR A 131 11.57 6.75 -3.08
N PRO A 132 12.73 6.85 -2.40
CA PRO A 132 13.20 5.79 -1.52
C PRO A 132 12.32 5.65 -0.28
N LEU A 133 12.27 4.44 0.29
CA LEU A 133 11.57 4.15 1.53
C LEU A 133 12.51 4.12 2.72
N TYR A 134 12.11 4.79 3.80
CA TYR A 134 12.78 4.74 5.09
C TYR A 134 11.84 4.20 6.18
N ASP A 135 12.42 3.72 7.28
CA ASP A 135 11.64 3.25 8.42
C ASP A 135 10.83 4.41 9.03
N LYS A 136 9.55 4.14 9.31
CA LYS A 136 8.57 5.11 9.82
C LYS A 136 8.10 6.17 8.83
N ASP A 137 8.29 5.95 7.54
CA ASP A 137 7.70 6.81 6.53
C ASP A 137 6.17 6.73 6.54
N ILE A 138 5.54 7.89 6.31
CA ILE A 138 4.09 8.03 6.14
C ILE A 138 3.86 8.75 4.82
N PHE A 139 3.15 8.10 3.90
CA PHE A 139 2.76 8.68 2.62
C PHE A 139 1.26 8.88 2.57
N ILE A 140 0.85 10.06 2.12
CA ILE A 140 -0.55 10.41 1.90
C ILE A 140 -0.76 10.58 0.41
N PHE A 141 -1.69 9.82 -0.15
CA PHE A 141 -2.13 9.87 -1.54
C PHE A 141 -3.49 10.53 -1.59
N ASP A 142 -3.58 11.64 -2.30
CA ASP A 142 -4.77 12.48 -2.43
C ASP A 142 -5.32 12.45 -3.84
N PHE A 143 -6.60 12.11 -3.99
CA PHE A 143 -7.33 12.31 -5.23
C PHE A 143 -8.06 13.66 -5.16
N THR A 144 -7.47 14.68 -5.73
CA THR A 144 -7.88 16.08 -5.52
C THR A 144 -7.99 16.88 -6.81
N SER A 145 -8.86 17.87 -6.81
CA SER A 145 -9.04 18.85 -7.90
C SER A 145 -8.21 20.12 -7.70
N SER A 146 -7.53 20.25 -6.55
CA SER A 146 -6.72 21.41 -6.17
C SER A 146 -5.26 21.03 -5.90
N TYR A 147 -4.33 21.95 -6.23
CA TYR A 147 -2.91 21.86 -5.95
C TYR A 147 -2.57 22.63 -4.68
#